data_61caca954d5d1e931fb5228e1f8093c2
#
_entry.id   61caca954d5d1e931fb5228e1f8093c2
#
_cell.length_a   1.000
_cell.length_b   1.000
_cell.length_c   1.000
_cell.angle_alpha   90.00
_cell.angle_beta   90.00
_cell.angle_gamma   90.00
#
_symmetry.space_group_name_H-M   'P 1'
#
loop_
_entity.id
_entity.type
_entity.pdbx_description
1 polymer ?
#
loop_
_entity_poly.entity_id
_entity_poly.type
_entity_poly.pdbx_seq_one_letter_code
_entity_poly.pdbx_strand_id
1 'polypeptide(L)'
;TFAYANRVKMDMYRRYGVLGAAGDRHLAEFMNNRWYLDNPEQVEFWKFALTTVDFRVKQMNERIEESVHMADRSVNIEVKKSDEEAVELMRGVLGLTQKISNVNLPNTGQVPWLPEGSIVESNALFSNDSVVPLMTKPLPAAVQSLVRRCSDNIDILYEGIKKRDKNIVFESFVNQPLCSSLTLFEARQLFNEMCDKLCSGFFVKEFKK
;
A
#
# COMPACT_ATOMS: atom_id res chain seq x y z
N THR A 1 13.87 -5.15 -17.34
CA THR A 1 13.78 -3.70 -17.60
C THR A 1 12.41 -3.21 -17.16
N PHE A 2 12.35 -2.35 -16.18
CA PHE A 2 11.10 -1.72 -15.77
C PHE A 2 10.69 -0.70 -16.84
N ALA A 3 9.71 -1.06 -17.66
CA ALA A 3 9.09 -0.11 -18.57
C ALA A 3 8.01 0.67 -17.81
N TYR A 4 8.36 1.81 -17.29
CA TYR A 4 7.39 2.74 -16.68
C TYR A 4 6.82 3.64 -17.77
N ALA A 5 5.86 3.13 -18.50
CA ALA A 5 5.21 3.93 -19.55
C ALA A 5 4.10 4.85 -19.02
N ASN A 6 3.72 4.73 -17.74
CA ASN A 6 2.63 5.47 -17.10
C ASN A 6 1.28 5.35 -17.86
N ARG A 7 1.07 4.25 -18.57
CA ARG A 7 -0.14 4.06 -19.39
C ARG A 7 -1.39 3.85 -18.55
N VAL A 8 -1.29 3.04 -17.47
CA VAL A 8 -2.38 2.84 -16.51
C VAL A 8 -2.71 4.16 -15.82
N LYS A 9 -1.69 4.87 -15.36
CA LYS A 9 -1.84 6.19 -14.73
C LYS A 9 -2.56 7.19 -15.65
N MET A 10 -2.18 7.25 -16.92
CA MET A 10 -2.81 8.14 -17.90
C MET A 10 -4.21 7.70 -18.30
N ASP A 11 -4.49 6.39 -18.36
CA ASP A 11 -5.85 5.89 -18.56
C ASP A 11 -6.76 6.29 -17.40
N MET A 12 -6.30 6.09 -16.16
CA MET A 12 -7.03 6.52 -14.97
C MET A 12 -7.26 8.04 -14.94
N TYR A 13 -6.26 8.82 -15.32
CA TYR A 13 -6.40 10.28 -15.41
C TYR A 13 -7.48 10.68 -16.43
N ARG A 14 -7.51 10.04 -17.60
CA ARG A 14 -8.57 10.33 -18.61
C ARG A 14 -9.96 9.98 -18.11
N ARG A 15 -10.09 8.91 -17.31
CA ARG A 15 -11.39 8.45 -16.79
C ARG A 15 -11.87 9.22 -15.57
N TYR A 16 -10.95 9.60 -14.69
CA TYR A 16 -11.29 10.15 -13.38
C TYR A 16 -10.94 11.62 -13.20
N GLY A 17 -10.13 12.19 -14.09
CA GLY A 17 -9.71 13.59 -14.00
C GLY A 17 -8.68 13.89 -12.90
N VAL A 18 -8.17 12.86 -12.23
CA VAL A 18 -7.12 12.97 -11.18
C VAL A 18 -5.98 12.03 -11.48
N LEU A 19 -4.77 12.47 -11.14
CA LEU A 19 -3.57 11.70 -11.35
C LEU A 19 -3.23 10.89 -10.10
N GLY A 20 -3.13 9.57 -10.25
CA GLY A 20 -2.69 8.70 -9.16
C GLY A 20 -1.21 8.92 -8.83
N ALA A 21 -0.86 8.96 -7.55
CA ALA A 21 0.53 9.14 -7.11
C ALA A 21 1.40 7.91 -7.38
N ALA A 22 0.85 6.71 -7.17
CA ALA A 22 1.57 5.44 -7.35
C ALA A 22 1.97 5.17 -8.81
N GLY A 23 2.92 4.26 -9.02
CA GLY A 23 3.27 3.73 -10.34
C GLY A 23 2.19 2.79 -10.90
N ASP A 24 2.24 2.54 -12.21
CA ASP A 24 1.25 1.76 -12.97
C ASP A 24 0.91 0.41 -12.33
N ARG A 25 1.92 -0.32 -11.86
CA ARG A 25 1.75 -1.62 -11.19
C ARG A 25 0.83 -1.53 -9.98
N HIS A 26 1.07 -0.57 -9.10
CA HIS A 26 0.29 -0.40 -7.90
C HIS A 26 -1.10 0.16 -8.18
N LEU A 27 -1.24 1.07 -9.15
CA LEU A 27 -2.55 1.56 -9.57
C LEU A 27 -3.41 0.43 -10.14
N ALA A 28 -2.81 -0.50 -10.90
CA ALA A 28 -3.50 -1.66 -11.47
C ALA A 28 -4.07 -2.59 -10.38
N GLU A 29 -3.36 -2.76 -9.25
CA GLU A 29 -3.77 -3.62 -8.14
C GLU A 29 -5.08 -3.16 -7.45
N PHE A 30 -5.39 -1.87 -7.50
CA PHE A 30 -6.62 -1.32 -6.91
C PHE A 30 -7.83 -1.33 -7.85
N MET A 31 -7.64 -1.76 -9.09
CA MET A 31 -8.69 -1.86 -10.09
C MET A 31 -9.18 -3.30 -10.24
N ASN A 32 -10.30 -3.47 -10.97
CA ASN A 32 -10.68 -4.81 -11.40
C ASN A 32 -9.50 -5.44 -12.15
N ASN A 33 -9.05 -6.61 -11.69
CA ASN A 33 -7.85 -7.25 -12.22
C ASN A 33 -7.91 -7.51 -13.73
N ARG A 34 -9.10 -7.78 -14.28
CA ARG A 34 -9.28 -7.99 -15.73
C ARG A 34 -9.02 -6.75 -16.58
N TRP A 35 -8.91 -5.57 -15.99
CA TRP A 35 -8.67 -4.35 -16.78
C TRP A 35 -7.19 -4.18 -17.13
N TYR A 36 -6.29 -4.58 -16.26
CA TYR A 36 -4.85 -4.34 -16.42
C TYR A 36 -3.98 -5.56 -16.15
N LEU A 37 -4.50 -6.56 -15.42
CA LEU A 37 -3.75 -7.69 -14.89
C LEU A 37 -4.32 -9.05 -15.32
N ASP A 38 -5.23 -9.10 -16.30
CA ASP A 38 -5.95 -10.31 -16.70
C ASP A 38 -4.99 -11.43 -17.16
N ASN A 39 -3.98 -11.04 -17.93
CA ASN A 39 -3.00 -11.97 -18.50
C ASN A 39 -1.68 -11.23 -18.83
N PRO A 40 -0.59 -11.97 -19.17
CA PRO A 40 0.70 -11.36 -19.50
C PRO A 40 0.66 -10.39 -20.68
N GLU A 41 -0.18 -10.65 -21.68
CA GLU A 41 -0.35 -9.81 -22.86
C GLU A 41 -0.95 -8.44 -22.49
N GLN A 42 -1.88 -8.42 -21.55
CA GLN A 42 -2.44 -7.17 -20.99
C GLN A 42 -1.36 -6.36 -20.26
N VAL A 43 -0.56 -7.01 -19.42
CA VAL A 43 0.54 -6.34 -18.70
C VAL A 43 1.55 -5.75 -19.70
N GLU A 44 1.88 -6.49 -20.76
CA GLU A 44 2.75 -6.01 -21.82
C GLU A 44 2.13 -4.84 -22.60
N PHE A 45 0.85 -4.93 -22.95
CA PHE A 45 0.12 -3.84 -23.61
C PHE A 45 0.16 -2.55 -22.80
N TRP A 46 -0.05 -2.64 -21.50
CA TRP A 46 -0.01 -1.50 -20.59
C TRP A 46 1.42 -1.05 -20.22
N LYS A 47 2.45 -1.80 -20.64
CA LYS A 47 3.87 -1.46 -20.50
C LYS A 47 4.29 -1.19 -19.04
N PHE A 48 3.95 -2.11 -18.15
CA PHE A 48 4.52 -2.15 -16.81
C PHE A 48 5.02 -3.57 -16.48
N ALA A 49 5.88 -3.68 -15.48
CA ALA A 49 6.44 -4.96 -15.05
C ALA A 49 5.95 -5.34 -13.65
N LEU A 50 5.66 -6.61 -13.45
CA LEU A 50 5.40 -7.18 -12.15
C LEU A 50 6.73 -7.61 -11.49
N THR A 51 6.83 -7.48 -10.19
CA THR A 51 7.99 -7.96 -9.44
C THR A 51 7.75 -9.43 -9.06
N THR A 52 8.59 -10.33 -9.58
CA THR A 52 8.49 -11.76 -9.26
C THR A 52 8.94 -12.07 -7.84
N VAL A 53 8.44 -13.18 -7.28
CA VAL A 53 8.87 -13.67 -5.95
C VAL A 53 10.37 -13.97 -5.96
N ASP A 54 10.87 -14.64 -6.99
CA ASP A 54 12.30 -14.98 -7.12
C ASP A 54 13.19 -13.72 -7.08
N PHE A 55 12.79 -12.67 -7.78
CA PHE A 55 13.50 -11.39 -7.72
C PHE A 55 13.53 -10.82 -6.28
N ARG A 56 12.41 -10.90 -5.57
CA ARG A 56 12.34 -10.41 -4.18
C ARG A 56 13.20 -11.23 -3.23
N VAL A 57 13.19 -12.55 -3.37
CA VAL A 57 14.04 -13.46 -2.56
C VAL A 57 15.52 -13.18 -2.83
N LYS A 58 15.91 -13.06 -4.11
CA LYS A 58 17.28 -12.70 -4.48
C LYS A 58 17.70 -11.37 -3.87
N GLN A 59 16.89 -10.32 -4.05
CA GLN A 59 17.16 -8.99 -3.50
C GLN A 59 17.26 -9.00 -1.96
N MET A 60 16.44 -9.79 -1.29
CA MET A 60 16.51 -9.95 0.17
C MET A 60 17.85 -10.57 0.59
N ASN A 61 18.28 -11.65 -0.06
CA ASN A 61 19.54 -12.31 0.25
C ASN A 61 20.75 -11.39 0.01
N GLU A 62 20.76 -10.67 -1.12
CA GLU A 62 21.80 -9.67 -1.43
C GLU A 62 21.88 -8.58 -0.35
N ARG A 63 20.74 -8.08 0.12
CA ARG A 63 20.69 -7.07 1.20
C ARG A 63 21.14 -7.61 2.55
N ILE A 64 20.84 -8.87 2.87
CA ILE A 64 21.33 -9.53 4.09
C ILE A 64 22.86 -9.62 4.04
N GLU A 65 23.41 -10.10 2.92
CA GLU A 65 24.85 -10.24 2.71
C GLU A 65 25.57 -8.88 2.80
N GLU A 66 25.04 -7.86 2.14
CA GLU A 66 25.52 -6.47 2.22
C GLU A 66 25.49 -5.95 3.66
N SER A 67 24.40 -6.23 4.40
CA SER A 67 24.26 -5.79 5.79
C SER A 67 25.28 -6.46 6.71
N VAL A 68 25.62 -7.72 6.47
CA VAL A 68 26.69 -8.44 7.20
C VAL A 68 28.06 -7.79 6.94
N HIS A 69 28.35 -7.47 5.67
CA HIS A 69 29.61 -6.80 5.31
C HIS A 69 29.71 -5.38 5.88
N MET A 70 28.57 -4.67 5.98
CA MET A 70 28.54 -3.38 6.67
C MET A 70 28.81 -3.54 8.18
N ALA A 71 28.23 -4.56 8.81
CA ALA A 71 28.37 -4.81 10.25
C ALA A 71 29.80 -5.25 10.64
N ASP A 72 30.44 -6.08 9.84
CA ASP A 72 31.83 -6.55 10.05
C ASP A 72 32.89 -5.53 9.58
N ARG A 73 32.45 -4.38 9.03
CA ARG A 73 33.29 -3.31 8.50
C ARG A 73 34.20 -3.74 7.35
N SER A 74 33.88 -4.81 6.64
CA SER A 74 34.61 -5.25 5.46
C SER A 74 34.37 -4.34 4.26
N VAL A 75 33.32 -3.52 4.31
CA VAL A 75 32.97 -2.52 3.29
C VAL A 75 33.00 -1.12 3.89
N ASN A 76 33.58 -0.17 3.18
CA ASN A 76 33.55 1.23 3.58
C ASN A 76 32.17 1.83 3.24
N ILE A 77 31.44 2.28 4.26
CA ILE A 77 30.13 2.91 4.10
C ILE A 77 30.35 4.37 3.72
N GLU A 78 30.05 4.73 2.48
CA GLU A 78 30.01 6.13 2.05
C GLU A 78 28.70 6.77 2.51
N VAL A 79 28.79 7.71 3.44
CA VAL A 79 27.61 8.49 3.89
C VAL A 79 27.25 9.51 2.83
N LYS A 80 26.11 9.30 2.18
CA LYS A 80 25.55 10.23 1.18
C LYS A 80 24.29 10.88 1.71
N LYS A 81 24.09 12.16 1.40
CA LYS A 81 22.81 12.82 1.65
C LYS A 81 21.75 12.14 0.79
N SER A 82 20.69 11.67 1.43
CA SER A 82 19.50 11.13 0.73
C SER A 82 18.50 12.26 0.46
N ASP A 83 17.53 11.97 -0.43
CA ASP A 83 16.38 12.86 -0.68
C ASP A 83 15.25 12.67 0.33
N GLU A 84 15.48 11.88 1.38
CA GLU A 84 14.50 11.64 2.44
C GLU A 84 14.30 12.90 3.29
N GLU A 85 13.05 13.21 3.58
CA GLU A 85 12.64 14.43 4.28
C GLU A 85 12.73 14.33 5.81
N ALA A 86 13.18 13.21 6.38
CA ALA A 86 13.13 12.96 7.83
C ALA A 86 13.77 14.09 8.66
N VAL A 87 14.94 14.58 8.26
CA VAL A 87 15.64 15.66 8.96
C VAL A 87 14.85 16.97 8.88
N GLU A 88 14.28 17.29 7.72
CA GLU A 88 13.48 18.52 7.56
C GLU A 88 12.19 18.46 8.36
N LEU A 89 11.55 17.30 8.46
CA LEU A 89 10.37 17.10 9.31
C LEU A 89 10.71 17.27 10.79
N MET A 90 11.83 16.68 11.24
CA MET A 90 12.33 16.87 12.63
C MET A 90 12.59 18.35 12.92
N ARG A 91 13.24 19.06 12.00
CA ARG A 91 13.48 20.53 12.15
C ARG A 91 12.17 21.30 12.25
N GLY A 92 11.14 20.89 11.48
CA GLY A 92 9.80 21.45 11.55
C GLY A 92 9.21 21.30 12.96
N VAL A 93 9.15 20.06 13.47
CA VAL A 93 8.63 19.77 14.81
C VAL A 93 9.41 20.51 15.91
N LEU A 94 10.73 20.62 15.77
CA LEU A 94 11.58 21.39 16.71
C LEU A 94 11.41 22.93 16.61
N GLY A 95 10.52 23.42 15.74
CA GLY A 95 10.30 24.85 15.57
C GLY A 95 11.41 25.61 14.85
N LEU A 96 12.40 24.90 14.28
CA LEU A 96 13.51 25.51 13.55
C LEU A 96 13.14 25.96 12.14
N THR A 97 12.10 25.33 11.57
CA THR A 97 11.54 25.61 10.23
C THR A 97 10.05 25.31 10.23
N GLN A 98 9.37 25.62 9.13
CA GLN A 98 8.04 25.09 8.83
C GLN A 98 8.12 24.26 7.58
N LYS A 99 7.49 23.09 7.59
CA LYS A 99 7.48 22.18 6.45
C LYS A 99 6.07 21.61 6.26
N ILE A 100 5.61 21.64 5.01
CA ILE A 100 4.41 20.89 4.60
C ILE A 100 4.89 19.65 3.85
N SER A 101 4.43 18.47 4.29
CA SER A 101 4.71 17.21 3.63
C SER A 101 3.59 16.21 3.82
N ASN A 102 3.58 15.16 3.02
CA ASN A 102 2.64 14.04 3.17
C ASN A 102 2.99 13.21 4.40
N VAL A 103 1.96 12.79 5.11
CA VAL A 103 2.11 11.98 6.32
C VAL A 103 0.88 11.11 6.52
N ASN A 104 1.08 9.93 7.10
CA ASN A 104 0.00 9.07 7.55
C ASN A 104 -0.44 9.48 8.96
N LEU A 105 -1.67 9.97 9.08
CA LEU A 105 -2.27 10.41 10.34
C LEU A 105 -3.68 9.83 10.48
N PRO A 106 -4.17 9.65 11.73
CA PRO A 106 -5.59 9.41 11.94
C PRO A 106 -6.43 10.52 11.32
N ASN A 107 -7.51 10.13 10.66
CA ASN A 107 -8.48 11.08 10.11
C ASN A 107 -9.21 11.77 11.25
N THR A 108 -8.97 13.06 11.43
CA THR A 108 -9.67 13.93 12.39
C THR A 108 -10.54 14.95 11.67
N GLY A 109 -10.94 14.63 10.42
CA GLY A 109 -11.77 15.46 9.56
C GLY A 109 -11.05 16.02 8.34
N GLN A 110 -9.72 15.84 8.22
CA GLN A 110 -8.95 16.29 7.03
C GLN A 110 -9.37 15.60 5.73
N VAL A 111 -9.98 14.41 5.82
CA VAL A 111 -10.61 13.69 4.70
C VAL A 111 -12.08 13.41 5.07
N PRO A 112 -13.01 14.37 4.81
CA PRO A 112 -14.36 14.33 5.39
C PRO A 112 -15.24 13.15 4.93
N TRP A 113 -14.89 12.51 3.82
CA TRP A 113 -15.64 11.41 3.22
C TRP A 113 -15.11 10.01 3.64
N LEU A 114 -14.07 9.94 4.48
CA LEU A 114 -13.59 8.71 5.12
C LEU A 114 -13.97 8.71 6.62
N PRO A 115 -14.09 7.52 7.23
CA PRO A 115 -14.39 7.43 8.66
C PRO A 115 -13.38 8.18 9.52
N GLU A 116 -13.86 8.74 10.63
CA GLU A 116 -12.99 9.30 11.66
C GLU A 116 -12.12 8.19 12.27
N GLY A 117 -10.85 8.49 12.52
CA GLY A 117 -9.86 7.55 13.05
C GLY A 117 -9.19 6.65 12.00
N SER A 118 -9.71 6.54 10.77
CA SER A 118 -9.00 5.83 9.68
C SER A 118 -7.64 6.48 9.44
N ILE A 119 -6.61 5.67 9.22
CA ILE A 119 -5.29 6.21 8.86
C ILE A 119 -5.32 6.65 7.40
N VAL A 120 -5.05 7.92 7.19
CA VAL A 120 -5.05 8.54 5.85
C VAL A 120 -3.73 9.24 5.58
N GLU A 121 -3.26 9.15 4.34
CA GLU A 121 -2.16 9.95 3.86
C GLU A 121 -2.69 11.31 3.38
N SER A 122 -2.24 12.36 4.01
CA SER A 122 -2.60 13.74 3.66
C SER A 122 -1.44 14.68 3.95
N ASN A 123 -1.49 15.88 3.38
CA ASN A 123 -0.56 16.92 3.77
C ASN A 123 -0.78 17.33 5.22
N ALA A 124 0.32 17.56 5.93
CA ALA A 124 0.32 18.18 7.24
C ALA A 124 1.41 19.26 7.35
N LEU A 125 1.15 20.23 8.19
CA LEU A 125 2.13 21.26 8.58
C LEU A 125 2.90 20.76 9.80
N PHE A 126 4.21 20.66 9.65
CA PHE A 126 5.17 20.38 10.72
C PHE A 126 5.72 21.69 11.23
N SER A 127 5.42 22.04 12.47
CA SER A 127 5.80 23.33 13.06
C SER A 127 5.68 23.30 14.59
N ASN A 128 6.71 23.74 15.30
CA ASN A 128 6.67 24.08 16.72
C ASN A 128 5.91 23.06 17.61
N ASP A 129 6.49 21.88 17.79
CA ASP A 129 5.95 20.75 18.55
C ASP A 129 4.60 20.19 18.05
N SER A 130 4.26 20.48 16.81
CA SER A 130 2.98 20.06 16.24
C SER A 130 3.10 19.50 14.83
N VAL A 131 2.18 18.58 14.52
CA VAL A 131 1.90 18.08 13.17
C VAL A 131 0.41 18.27 12.93
N VAL A 132 0.07 19.29 12.17
CA VAL A 132 -1.32 19.69 11.93
C VAL A 132 -1.78 19.21 10.56
N PRO A 133 -2.73 18.27 10.48
CA PRO A 133 -3.24 17.81 9.20
C PRO A 133 -3.97 18.93 8.45
N LEU A 134 -3.77 18.98 7.14
CA LEU A 134 -4.41 19.96 6.28
C LEU A 134 -5.63 19.35 5.60
N MET A 135 -6.71 20.12 5.52
CA MET A 135 -7.93 19.73 4.81
C MET A 135 -7.64 19.38 3.35
N THR A 136 -8.10 18.21 2.92
CA THR A 136 -7.99 17.80 1.52
C THR A 136 -9.16 18.30 0.69
N LYS A 137 -8.92 18.55 -0.59
CA LYS A 137 -10.01 18.75 -1.54
C LYS A 137 -10.74 17.43 -1.77
N PRO A 138 -12.07 17.46 -2.01
CA PRO A 138 -12.81 16.25 -2.35
C PRO A 138 -12.30 15.67 -3.67
N LEU A 139 -12.15 14.35 -3.71
CA LEU A 139 -11.88 13.61 -4.94
C LEU A 139 -13.19 13.39 -5.73
N PRO A 140 -13.12 13.10 -7.05
CA PRO A 140 -14.29 12.65 -7.81
C PRO A 140 -14.95 11.43 -7.14
N ALA A 141 -16.26 11.35 -7.15
CA ALA A 141 -17.03 10.31 -6.46
C ALA A 141 -16.58 8.87 -6.81
N ALA A 142 -16.24 8.62 -8.07
CA ALA A 142 -15.73 7.33 -8.51
C ALA A 142 -14.39 6.96 -7.83
N VAL A 143 -13.49 7.93 -7.62
CA VAL A 143 -12.22 7.72 -6.92
C VAL A 143 -12.45 7.56 -5.42
N GLN A 144 -13.36 8.37 -4.84
CA GLN A 144 -13.74 8.20 -3.43
C GLN A 144 -14.26 6.78 -3.17
N SER A 145 -15.08 6.22 -4.06
CA SER A 145 -15.58 4.85 -3.94
C SER A 145 -14.46 3.80 -3.93
N LEU A 146 -13.43 3.96 -4.77
CA LEU A 146 -12.29 3.06 -4.79
C LEU A 146 -11.49 3.13 -3.49
N VAL A 147 -11.16 4.33 -3.04
CA VAL A 147 -10.41 4.55 -1.80
C VAL A 147 -11.23 4.08 -0.58
N ARG A 148 -12.53 4.40 -0.54
CA ARG A 148 -13.43 3.98 0.53
C ARG A 148 -13.48 2.46 0.67
N ARG A 149 -13.59 1.74 -0.44
CA ARG A 149 -13.54 0.28 -0.43
C ARG A 149 -12.27 -0.25 0.22
N CYS A 150 -11.11 0.34 -0.09
CA CYS A 150 -9.84 -0.05 0.51
C CYS A 150 -9.81 0.22 2.01
N SER A 151 -10.27 1.40 2.44
CA SER A 151 -10.37 1.78 3.85
C SER A 151 -11.29 0.83 4.63
N ASP A 152 -12.52 0.65 4.17
CA ASP A 152 -13.50 -0.24 4.81
C ASP A 152 -12.99 -1.69 4.87
N ASN A 153 -12.24 -2.13 3.85
CA ASN A 153 -11.68 -3.47 3.81
C ASN A 153 -10.54 -3.70 4.82
N ILE A 154 -9.75 -2.67 5.09
CA ILE A 154 -8.74 -2.70 6.16
C ILE A 154 -9.42 -2.84 7.53
N ASP A 155 -10.51 -2.12 7.75
CA ASP A 155 -11.28 -2.20 9.01
C ASP A 155 -11.88 -3.59 9.21
N ILE A 156 -12.44 -4.21 8.16
CA ILE A 156 -12.93 -5.61 8.19
C ILE A 156 -11.79 -6.56 8.56
N LEU A 157 -10.62 -6.42 7.92
CA LEU A 157 -9.45 -7.25 8.22
C LEU A 157 -9.01 -7.09 9.67
N TYR A 158 -8.90 -5.85 10.15
CA TYR A 158 -8.50 -5.55 11.52
C TYR A 158 -9.48 -6.15 12.54
N GLU A 159 -10.79 -6.02 12.29
CA GLU A 159 -11.81 -6.61 13.14
C GLU A 159 -11.73 -8.14 13.18
N GLY A 160 -11.53 -8.78 12.02
CA GLY A 160 -11.36 -10.22 11.92
C GLY A 160 -10.15 -10.72 12.71
N ILE A 161 -9.03 -10.02 12.61
CA ILE A 161 -7.81 -10.32 13.37
C ILE A 161 -8.06 -10.14 14.87
N LYS A 162 -8.65 -9.03 15.28
CA LYS A 162 -8.94 -8.73 16.68
C LYS A 162 -9.90 -9.74 17.32
N LYS A 163 -10.91 -10.16 16.58
CA LYS A 163 -11.88 -11.18 17.01
C LYS A 163 -11.35 -12.62 16.87
N ARG A 164 -10.21 -12.80 16.16
CA ARG A 164 -9.68 -14.11 15.78
C ARG A 164 -10.72 -14.92 15.00
N ASP A 165 -11.41 -14.26 14.08
CA ASP A 165 -12.47 -14.86 13.25
C ASP A 165 -12.00 -14.97 11.80
N LYS A 166 -11.69 -16.22 11.39
CA LYS A 166 -11.21 -16.54 10.06
C LYS A 166 -12.22 -16.19 8.95
N ASN A 167 -13.52 -16.20 9.26
CA ASN A 167 -14.55 -15.87 8.28
C ASN A 167 -14.56 -14.36 7.99
N ILE A 168 -14.43 -13.52 9.01
CA ILE A 168 -14.33 -12.07 8.81
C ILE A 168 -13.05 -11.73 8.03
N VAL A 169 -11.92 -12.39 8.33
CA VAL A 169 -10.69 -12.22 7.54
C VAL A 169 -10.89 -12.64 6.08
N PHE A 170 -11.64 -13.72 5.85
CA PHE A 170 -11.99 -14.15 4.50
C PHE A 170 -12.85 -13.13 3.76
N GLU A 171 -13.82 -12.48 4.42
CA GLU A 171 -14.58 -11.39 3.79
C GLU A 171 -13.68 -10.25 3.30
N SER A 172 -12.68 -9.87 4.11
CA SER A 172 -11.67 -8.90 3.66
C SER A 172 -10.88 -9.40 2.46
N PHE A 173 -10.53 -10.68 2.43
CA PHE A 173 -9.78 -11.29 1.32
C PHE A 173 -10.56 -11.23 0.00
N VAL A 174 -11.83 -11.65 -0.01
CA VAL A 174 -12.64 -11.65 -1.24
C VAL A 174 -13.02 -10.27 -1.73
N ASN A 175 -13.03 -9.27 -0.85
CA ASN A 175 -13.26 -7.89 -1.21
C ASN A 175 -12.07 -7.22 -1.93
N GLN A 176 -10.91 -7.88 -1.99
CA GLN A 176 -9.75 -7.34 -2.72
C GLN A 176 -10.03 -7.29 -4.22
N PRO A 177 -9.66 -6.22 -4.92
CA PRO A 177 -9.83 -6.11 -6.37
C PRO A 177 -9.20 -7.27 -7.14
N LEU A 178 -8.07 -7.78 -6.65
CA LEU A 178 -7.36 -8.91 -7.27
C LEU A 178 -8.15 -10.22 -7.23
N CYS A 179 -9.12 -10.36 -6.32
CA CYS A 179 -10.01 -11.52 -6.25
C CYS A 179 -11.22 -11.42 -7.20
N SER A 180 -11.38 -10.32 -7.93
CA SER A 180 -12.59 -10.03 -8.73
C SER A 180 -12.84 -10.99 -9.90
N SER A 181 -11.85 -11.80 -10.30
CA SER A 181 -12.00 -12.84 -11.33
C SER A 181 -12.24 -14.23 -10.77
N LEU A 182 -12.10 -14.42 -9.46
CA LEU A 182 -12.28 -15.71 -8.81
C LEU A 182 -13.76 -15.97 -8.51
N THR A 183 -14.18 -17.23 -8.64
CA THR A 183 -15.42 -17.71 -8.03
C THR A 183 -15.23 -17.76 -6.51
N LEU A 184 -16.33 -17.77 -5.75
CA LEU A 184 -16.27 -17.87 -4.29
C LEU A 184 -15.56 -19.16 -3.84
N PHE A 185 -15.71 -20.25 -4.58
CA PHE A 185 -15.03 -21.53 -4.31
C PHE A 185 -13.52 -21.41 -4.49
N GLU A 186 -13.06 -20.86 -5.61
CA GLU A 186 -11.63 -20.63 -5.88
C GLU A 186 -11.01 -19.69 -4.87
N ALA A 187 -11.71 -18.59 -4.52
CA ALA A 187 -11.25 -17.66 -3.51
C ALA A 187 -11.10 -18.33 -2.13
N ARG A 188 -12.05 -19.21 -1.75
CA ARG A 188 -11.96 -19.95 -0.49
C ARG A 188 -10.80 -20.95 -0.50
N GLN A 189 -10.59 -21.65 -1.59
CA GLN A 189 -9.48 -22.57 -1.75
C GLN A 189 -8.14 -21.82 -1.64
N LEU A 190 -7.96 -20.75 -2.41
CA LEU A 190 -6.75 -19.92 -2.39
C LEU A 190 -6.48 -19.35 -0.98
N PHE A 191 -7.49 -18.81 -0.33
CA PHE A 191 -7.38 -18.28 1.02
C PHE A 191 -6.89 -19.35 2.02
N ASN A 192 -7.46 -20.55 1.98
CA ASN A 192 -7.04 -21.63 2.85
C ASN A 192 -5.60 -22.07 2.58
N GLU A 193 -5.21 -22.23 1.31
CA GLU A 193 -3.83 -22.57 0.94
C GLU A 193 -2.83 -21.50 1.40
N MET A 194 -3.18 -20.21 1.27
CA MET A 194 -2.34 -19.12 1.77
C MET A 194 -2.22 -19.16 3.29
N CYS A 195 -3.32 -19.37 4.02
CA CYS A 195 -3.27 -19.54 5.47
C CYS A 195 -2.36 -20.69 5.89
N ASP A 196 -2.48 -21.84 5.24
CA ASP A 196 -1.72 -23.03 5.60
C ASP A 196 -0.22 -22.88 5.31
N LYS A 197 0.14 -22.22 4.22
CA LYS A 197 1.54 -22.05 3.79
C LYS A 197 2.24 -20.84 4.43
N LEU A 198 1.53 -19.74 4.63
CA LEU A 198 2.13 -18.46 5.01
C LEU A 198 1.94 -18.14 6.49
N CYS A 199 0.89 -18.68 7.11
CA CYS A 199 0.55 -18.41 8.50
C CYS A 199 0.92 -19.56 9.44
N SER A 200 1.96 -20.31 9.17
CA SER A 200 2.39 -21.52 9.91
C SER A 200 2.86 -21.27 11.36
N GLY A 201 2.67 -20.06 11.90
CA GLY A 201 3.05 -19.66 13.24
C GLY A 201 1.87 -19.37 14.16
N PHE A 202 2.06 -18.39 15.01
CA PHE A 202 1.19 -17.91 16.07
C PHE A 202 -0.27 -17.66 15.64
N PHE A 203 -0.53 -17.20 14.41
CA PHE A 203 -1.87 -16.80 13.95
C PHE A 203 -2.82 -17.99 13.69
N VAL A 204 -2.34 -19.12 13.19
CA VAL A 204 -3.22 -20.22 12.74
C VAL A 204 -3.80 -21.01 13.91
N LYS A 205 -3.07 -21.12 15.01
CA LYS A 205 -3.53 -21.90 16.19
C LYS A 205 -4.63 -21.20 17.00
N GLU A 206 -4.78 -19.90 16.83
CA GLU A 206 -5.66 -19.09 17.67
C GLU A 206 -6.94 -18.61 16.98
N PHE A 207 -7.06 -18.77 15.67
CA PHE A 207 -8.30 -18.46 14.96
C PHE A 207 -9.33 -19.56 15.16
N LYS A 208 -10.55 -19.17 15.52
CA LYS A 208 -11.70 -20.10 15.57
C LYS A 208 -11.90 -20.71 14.18
N LYS A 209 -12.10 -22.02 14.16
CA LYS A 209 -12.41 -22.77 12.93
C LYS A 209 -13.73 -22.34 12.34
#